data_b1713a5441e040dcbbd156fe73f9e01c
#
_entry.id   b1713a5441e040dcbbd156fe73f9e01c
#
_cell.length_a   1.000
_cell.length_b   1.000
_cell.length_c   1.000
_cell.angle_alpha   90.00
_cell.angle_beta   90.00
_cell.angle_gamma   90.00
#
_symmetry.space_group_name_H-M   'P 1'
#
loop_
_entity.id
_entity.type
_entity.pdbx_description
1 polymer ?
#
loop_
_entity_poly.entity_id
_entity_poly.type
_entity_poly.pdbx_seq_one_letter_code
_entity_poly.pdbx_strand_id
1 'polypeptide(L)'
;MDDTSGIVYVLSNEGMPGLLKIGMTQREDAAQRMNELYTTSVPFQFNCVYACRVDDCKKVEEALHIAFSTDRVNPKREFFRMSSERVLAILKLFEKENVTDTLSTDLQKNLSTEEQEAEKKSRLRRPPLNFEEMGISKGDHLTMFYEDKEYVVEVCDIHKVKFDGEEYSLTAVTKKIRNINYAMQPTRFWNYNGRKLSEIYDETYSISED
;
A
#
# COMPACT_ATOMS: atom_id res chain seq x y z
N MET A 1 -12.23 -8.40 -34.20
CA MET A 1 -12.23 -8.77 -32.77
C MET A 1 -11.75 -7.54 -32.05
N ASP A 2 -12.60 -6.95 -31.23
CA ASP A 2 -12.18 -5.80 -30.43
C ASP A 2 -11.07 -6.27 -29.49
N ASP A 3 -9.94 -5.59 -29.53
CA ASP A 3 -8.84 -5.84 -28.61
C ASP A 3 -9.30 -5.45 -27.18
N THR A 4 -9.54 -6.47 -26.36
CA THR A 4 -9.97 -6.29 -24.96
C THR A 4 -8.79 -6.25 -24.00
N SER A 5 -7.56 -6.37 -24.53
CA SER A 5 -6.35 -6.31 -23.73
C SER A 5 -6.15 -4.92 -23.10
N GLY A 6 -5.49 -4.88 -21.97
CA GLY A 6 -5.26 -3.64 -21.28
C GLY A 6 -4.55 -3.85 -19.95
N ILE A 7 -4.53 -2.80 -19.14
CA ILE A 7 -3.89 -2.79 -17.84
C ILE A 7 -4.95 -2.72 -16.75
N VAL A 8 -4.88 -3.62 -15.78
CA VAL A 8 -5.58 -3.51 -14.50
C VAL A 8 -4.61 -3.01 -13.47
N TYR A 9 -5.03 -2.02 -12.68
CA TYR A 9 -4.17 -1.36 -11.70
C TYR A 9 -4.83 -1.26 -10.32
N VAL A 10 -3.98 -1.26 -9.31
CA VAL A 10 -4.34 -1.04 -7.90
C VAL A 10 -3.56 0.17 -7.41
N LEU A 11 -4.28 1.20 -7.01
CA LEU A 11 -3.71 2.45 -6.53
C LEU A 11 -4.00 2.64 -5.05
N SER A 12 -3.08 3.31 -4.36
CA SER A 12 -3.28 3.85 -3.01
C SER A 12 -3.10 5.37 -3.01
N ASN A 13 -3.63 6.03 -1.99
CA ASN A 13 -3.46 7.46 -1.80
C ASN A 13 -3.17 7.75 -0.32
N GLU A 14 -2.18 8.60 -0.05
CA GLU A 14 -1.78 8.93 1.32
C GLU A 14 -2.86 9.71 2.08
N GLY A 15 -3.65 10.51 1.37
CA GLY A 15 -4.81 11.21 1.94
C GLY A 15 -6.02 10.30 2.21
N MET A 16 -5.98 9.05 1.76
CA MET A 16 -7.04 8.06 1.93
C MET A 16 -6.48 6.75 2.50
N PRO A 17 -5.92 6.75 3.72
CA PRO A 17 -5.27 5.59 4.29
C PRO A 17 -6.24 4.39 4.41
N GLY A 18 -5.75 3.20 4.06
CA GLY A 18 -6.55 1.97 4.10
C GLY A 18 -7.51 1.77 2.94
N LEU A 19 -7.59 2.71 2.00
CA LEU A 19 -8.36 2.56 0.78
C LEU A 19 -7.45 2.21 -0.40
N LEU A 20 -7.91 1.28 -1.22
CA LEU A 20 -7.33 0.95 -2.52
C LEU A 20 -8.34 1.30 -3.61
N LYS A 21 -7.86 1.84 -4.72
CA LYS A 21 -8.64 1.97 -5.94
C LYS A 21 -8.25 0.85 -6.89
N ILE A 22 -9.24 0.10 -7.38
CA ILE A 22 -9.07 -0.90 -8.44
C ILE A 22 -9.69 -0.33 -9.70
N GLY A 23 -8.93 -0.30 -10.78
CA GLY A 23 -9.41 0.20 -12.06
C GLY A 23 -8.65 -0.42 -13.23
N MET A 24 -9.09 -0.08 -14.44
CA MET A 24 -8.45 -0.55 -15.67
C MET A 24 -8.28 0.56 -16.69
N THR A 25 -7.44 0.32 -17.69
CA THR A 25 -7.32 1.15 -18.89
C THR A 25 -6.90 0.31 -20.09
N GLN A 26 -7.47 0.66 -21.25
CA GLN A 26 -7.04 0.17 -22.56
C GLN A 26 -6.15 1.17 -23.31
N ARG A 27 -5.89 2.33 -22.70
CA ARG A 27 -5.05 3.36 -23.30
C ARG A 27 -3.60 2.93 -23.27
N GLU A 28 -2.84 3.24 -24.32
CA GLU A 28 -1.40 3.02 -24.39
C GLU A 28 -0.69 3.78 -23.26
N ASP A 29 -1.07 5.04 -23.04
CA ASP A 29 -0.57 5.85 -21.93
C ASP A 29 -1.45 5.64 -20.66
N ALA A 30 -1.13 4.59 -19.92
CA ALA A 30 -1.79 4.30 -18.66
C ALA A 30 -1.44 5.31 -17.56
N ALA A 31 -0.25 5.91 -17.60
CA ALA A 31 0.17 6.93 -16.64
C ALA A 31 -0.66 8.20 -16.79
N GLN A 32 -0.95 8.62 -18.02
CA GLN A 32 -1.85 9.73 -18.28
C GLN A 32 -3.25 9.47 -17.68
N ARG A 33 -3.80 8.26 -17.84
CA ARG A 33 -5.09 7.88 -17.27
C ARG A 33 -5.09 7.97 -15.75
N MET A 34 -4.03 7.53 -15.10
CA MET A 34 -3.90 7.62 -13.64
C MET A 34 -3.73 9.07 -13.17
N ASN A 35 -3.02 9.91 -13.91
CA ASN A 35 -2.88 11.33 -13.62
C ASN A 35 -4.22 12.08 -13.72
N GLU A 36 -5.11 11.68 -14.63
CA GLU A 36 -6.48 12.23 -14.71
C GLU A 36 -7.30 11.98 -13.43
N LEU A 37 -6.91 11.02 -12.60
CA LEU A 37 -7.53 10.76 -11.30
C LEU A 37 -7.06 11.75 -10.22
N TYR A 38 -5.92 12.38 -10.43
CA TYR A 38 -5.38 13.43 -9.57
C TYR A 38 -6.01 14.76 -9.92
N THR A 39 -7.12 15.06 -9.27
CA THR A 39 -7.91 16.29 -9.45
C THR A 39 -7.78 17.16 -8.21
N THR A 40 -8.28 18.40 -8.29
CA THR A 40 -8.31 19.34 -7.15
C THR A 40 -9.03 18.80 -5.91
N SER A 41 -9.81 17.74 -6.05
CA SER A 41 -10.50 17.06 -4.94
C SER A 41 -9.67 15.99 -4.25
N VAL A 42 -8.46 15.70 -4.75
CA VAL A 42 -7.58 14.67 -4.20
C VAL A 42 -6.28 15.33 -3.75
N PRO A 43 -5.97 15.32 -2.43
CA PRO A 43 -4.86 16.11 -1.88
C PRO A 43 -3.46 15.61 -2.27
N PHE A 44 -3.34 14.32 -2.61
CA PHE A 44 -2.07 13.69 -2.98
C PHE A 44 -2.25 12.88 -4.25
N GLN A 45 -1.16 12.74 -5.02
CA GLN A 45 -1.15 11.86 -6.18
C GLN A 45 -1.35 10.40 -5.75
N PHE A 46 -1.92 9.61 -6.65
CA PHE A 46 -2.04 8.17 -6.43
C PHE A 46 -0.69 7.46 -6.60
N ASN A 47 -0.40 6.55 -5.70
CA ASN A 47 0.74 5.64 -5.81
C ASN A 47 0.28 4.35 -6.48
N CYS A 48 1.00 3.89 -7.49
CA CYS A 48 0.77 2.60 -8.10
C CYS A 48 1.28 1.49 -7.16
N VAL A 49 0.35 0.75 -6.56
CA VAL A 49 0.66 -0.40 -5.70
C VAL A 49 0.98 -1.62 -6.56
N TYR A 50 0.22 -1.79 -7.63
CA TYR A 50 0.39 -2.87 -8.59
C TYR A 50 -0.30 -2.54 -9.89
N ALA A 51 0.29 -2.95 -11.01
CA ALA A 51 -0.32 -2.86 -12.32
C ALA A 51 0.19 -3.98 -13.23
N CYS A 52 -0.71 -4.62 -13.96
CA CYS A 52 -0.33 -5.65 -14.90
C CYS A 52 -1.19 -5.62 -16.17
N ARG A 53 -0.57 -6.05 -17.30
CA ARG A 53 -1.28 -6.31 -18.54
C ARG A 53 -2.03 -7.63 -18.42
N VAL A 54 -3.25 -7.64 -18.93
CA VAL A 54 -4.15 -8.80 -18.96
C VAL A 54 -4.84 -8.89 -20.32
N ASP A 55 -5.36 -10.09 -20.68
CA ASP A 55 -6.02 -10.32 -21.99
C ASP A 55 -7.39 -9.61 -22.09
N ASP A 56 -8.11 -9.47 -20.98
CA ASP A 56 -9.41 -8.79 -20.93
C ASP A 56 -9.51 -7.97 -19.65
N CYS A 57 -9.03 -6.72 -19.73
CA CYS A 57 -8.95 -5.84 -18.56
C CYS A 57 -10.34 -5.51 -17.98
N LYS A 58 -11.36 -5.41 -18.82
CA LYS A 58 -12.72 -5.12 -18.38
C LYS A 58 -13.30 -6.26 -17.55
N LYS A 59 -13.20 -7.51 -18.06
CA LYS A 59 -13.70 -8.67 -17.33
C LYS A 59 -12.94 -8.91 -16.02
N VAL A 60 -11.61 -8.71 -16.02
CA VAL A 60 -10.81 -8.87 -14.82
C VAL A 60 -11.17 -7.82 -13.77
N GLU A 61 -11.34 -6.56 -14.16
CA GLU A 61 -11.78 -5.50 -13.24
C GLU A 61 -13.17 -5.79 -12.69
N GLU A 62 -14.15 -6.14 -13.54
CA GLU A 62 -15.50 -6.48 -13.11
C GLU A 62 -15.51 -7.66 -12.12
N ALA A 63 -14.73 -8.70 -12.38
CA ALA A 63 -14.59 -9.85 -11.50
C ALA A 63 -14.03 -9.47 -10.14
N LEU A 64 -13.00 -8.60 -10.10
CA LEU A 64 -12.43 -8.08 -8.86
C LEU A 64 -13.45 -7.24 -8.09
N HIS A 65 -14.21 -6.38 -8.77
CA HIS A 65 -15.24 -5.56 -8.15
C HIS A 65 -16.37 -6.41 -7.54
N ILE A 66 -16.73 -7.54 -8.18
CA ILE A 66 -17.70 -8.50 -7.64
C ILE A 66 -17.10 -9.24 -6.45
N ALA A 67 -15.88 -9.77 -6.58
CA ALA A 67 -15.20 -10.55 -5.53
C ALA A 67 -15.00 -9.75 -4.24
N PHE A 68 -14.76 -8.44 -4.38
CA PHE A 68 -14.52 -7.54 -3.25
C PHE A 68 -15.68 -6.58 -2.97
N SER A 69 -16.88 -6.91 -3.43
CA SER A 69 -18.06 -6.04 -3.27
C SER A 69 -18.37 -5.68 -1.81
N THR A 70 -18.11 -6.58 -0.87
CA THR A 70 -18.29 -6.35 0.57
C THR A 70 -17.27 -5.37 1.17
N ASP A 71 -16.11 -5.24 0.56
CA ASP A 71 -15.06 -4.31 0.98
C ASP A 71 -15.21 -2.93 0.30
N ARG A 72 -16.15 -2.79 -0.64
CA ARG A 72 -16.37 -1.56 -1.42
C ARG A 72 -16.99 -0.47 -0.54
N VAL A 73 -16.33 0.68 -0.46
CA VAL A 73 -16.73 1.79 0.43
C VAL A 73 -18.00 2.50 -0.08
N ASN A 74 -18.14 2.61 -1.39
CA ASN A 74 -19.29 3.26 -2.02
C ASN A 74 -19.61 2.54 -3.35
N PRO A 75 -20.86 2.09 -3.59
CA PRO A 75 -21.22 1.33 -4.77
C PRO A 75 -21.05 2.11 -6.09
N LYS A 76 -20.98 3.46 -6.02
CA LYS A 76 -20.73 4.34 -7.19
C LYS A 76 -19.26 4.71 -7.38
N ARG A 77 -18.36 4.19 -6.54
CA ARG A 77 -16.92 4.48 -6.57
C ARG A 77 -16.14 3.18 -6.54
N GLU A 78 -14.91 3.19 -7.07
CA GLU A 78 -14.03 2.03 -7.22
C GLU A 78 -12.99 1.98 -6.09
N PHE A 79 -13.42 2.32 -4.86
CA PHE A 79 -12.59 2.31 -3.67
C PHE A 79 -13.00 1.19 -2.73
N PHE A 80 -12.00 0.47 -2.22
CA PHE A 80 -12.15 -0.73 -1.41
C PHE A 80 -11.31 -0.60 -0.13
N ARG A 81 -11.90 -0.96 1.02
CA ARG A 81 -11.20 -0.99 2.31
C ARG A 81 -10.67 -2.38 2.57
N MET A 82 -9.50 -2.67 2.06
CA MET A 82 -8.87 -3.98 2.21
C MET A 82 -7.34 -3.89 2.06
N SER A 83 -6.64 -4.97 2.41
CA SER A 83 -5.21 -5.08 2.14
C SER A 83 -4.94 -5.37 0.65
N SER A 84 -3.83 -4.85 0.14
CA SER A 84 -3.44 -5.04 -1.27
C SER A 84 -3.17 -6.49 -1.62
N GLU A 85 -2.71 -7.30 -0.67
CA GLU A 85 -2.36 -8.70 -0.91
C GLU A 85 -3.52 -9.51 -1.48
N ARG A 86 -4.75 -9.24 -1.00
CA ARG A 86 -5.94 -9.97 -1.46
C ARG A 86 -6.18 -9.77 -2.95
N VAL A 87 -6.09 -8.55 -3.43
CA VAL A 87 -6.28 -8.24 -4.85
C VAL A 87 -5.08 -8.65 -5.69
N LEU A 88 -3.85 -8.48 -5.17
CA LEU A 88 -2.63 -8.90 -5.87
C LEU A 88 -2.58 -10.42 -6.08
N ALA A 89 -3.02 -11.22 -5.10
CA ALA A 89 -3.07 -12.67 -5.22
C ALA A 89 -3.95 -13.12 -6.41
N ILE A 90 -5.06 -12.42 -6.65
CA ILE A 90 -5.94 -12.71 -7.78
C ILE A 90 -5.35 -12.16 -9.09
N LEU A 91 -4.84 -10.92 -9.10
CA LEU A 91 -4.30 -10.30 -10.32
C LEU A 91 -3.12 -11.06 -10.89
N LYS A 92 -2.24 -11.61 -10.05
CA LYS A 92 -1.12 -12.45 -10.48
C LYS A 92 -1.52 -13.69 -11.27
N LEU A 93 -2.76 -14.18 -11.14
CA LEU A 93 -3.27 -15.31 -11.93
C LEU A 93 -3.58 -14.92 -13.39
N PHE A 94 -3.86 -13.64 -13.64
CA PHE A 94 -4.21 -13.09 -14.95
C PHE A 94 -3.07 -12.29 -15.57
N GLU A 95 -1.97 -12.09 -14.84
CA GLU A 95 -0.83 -11.27 -15.27
C GLU A 95 -0.14 -11.86 -16.49
N LYS A 96 0.00 -11.07 -17.54
CA LYS A 96 0.87 -11.34 -18.70
C LYS A 96 2.21 -10.64 -18.55
N GLU A 97 2.19 -9.41 -18.04
CA GLU A 97 3.33 -8.56 -17.86
C GLU A 97 3.10 -7.64 -16.66
N ASN A 98 4.06 -7.57 -15.75
CA ASN A 98 4.04 -6.62 -14.65
C ASN A 98 4.59 -5.28 -15.13
N VAL A 99 3.78 -4.23 -15.04
CA VAL A 99 4.13 -2.87 -15.47
C VAL A 99 4.17 -1.88 -14.31
N THR A 100 4.20 -2.37 -13.07
CA THR A 100 4.13 -1.54 -11.84
C THR A 100 5.26 -0.52 -11.77
N ASP A 101 6.50 -0.94 -11.98
CA ASP A 101 7.68 -0.07 -11.84
C ASP A 101 7.71 1.01 -12.92
N THR A 102 7.35 0.66 -14.15
CA THR A 102 7.25 1.60 -15.28
C THR A 102 6.23 2.68 -14.98
N LEU A 103 5.00 2.28 -14.59
CA LEU A 103 3.93 3.23 -14.28
C LEU A 103 4.23 4.08 -13.06
N SER A 104 4.83 3.51 -12.01
CA SER A 104 5.25 4.26 -10.82
C SER A 104 6.25 5.36 -11.18
N THR A 105 7.20 5.04 -12.04
CA THR A 105 8.20 6.01 -12.52
C THR A 105 7.57 7.13 -13.35
N ASP A 106 6.66 6.78 -14.25
CA ASP A 106 5.99 7.75 -15.13
C ASP A 106 5.03 8.67 -14.37
N LEU A 107 4.34 8.15 -13.35
CA LEU A 107 3.51 8.96 -12.45
C LEU A 107 4.35 10.01 -11.71
N GLN A 108 5.53 9.64 -11.22
CA GLN A 108 6.41 10.57 -10.50
C GLN A 108 6.99 11.67 -11.39
N LYS A 109 7.25 11.39 -12.67
CA LYS A 109 7.77 12.40 -13.62
C LYS A 109 6.79 13.55 -13.90
N ASN A 110 5.50 13.30 -13.73
CA ASN A 110 4.44 14.25 -14.04
C ASN A 110 4.12 15.21 -12.87
N LEU A 111 4.73 15.00 -11.70
CA LEU A 111 4.60 15.91 -10.56
C LEU A 111 5.50 17.14 -10.74
N SER A 112 4.96 18.32 -10.50
CA SER A 112 5.75 19.55 -10.37
C SER A 112 6.69 19.46 -9.15
N THR A 113 7.75 20.25 -9.17
CA THR A 113 8.69 20.32 -8.06
C THR A 113 7.98 20.74 -6.75
N GLU A 114 7.01 21.65 -6.85
CA GLU A 114 6.22 22.12 -5.72
C GLU A 114 5.33 21.03 -5.12
N GLU A 115 4.70 20.21 -5.95
CA GLU A 115 3.90 19.06 -5.52
C GLU A 115 4.76 17.99 -4.87
N GLN A 116 5.94 17.70 -5.43
CA GLN A 116 6.91 16.77 -4.84
C GLN A 116 7.39 17.24 -3.46
N GLU A 117 7.62 18.56 -3.29
CA GLU A 117 7.99 19.13 -1.99
C GLU A 117 6.83 19.08 -1.00
N ALA A 118 5.60 19.34 -1.44
CA ALA A 118 4.40 19.24 -0.61
C ALA A 118 4.17 17.79 -0.12
N GLU A 119 4.32 16.80 -1.01
CA GLU A 119 4.26 15.39 -0.64
C GLU A 119 5.38 15.00 0.34
N LYS A 120 6.62 15.46 0.11
CA LYS A 120 7.74 15.25 1.04
C LYS A 120 7.45 15.86 2.41
N LYS A 121 6.92 17.09 2.46
CA LYS A 121 6.51 17.73 3.72
C LYS A 121 5.39 16.98 4.43
N SER A 122 4.44 16.43 3.68
CA SER A 122 3.36 15.63 4.26
C SER A 122 3.87 14.29 4.80
N ARG A 123 4.82 13.65 4.10
CA ARG A 123 5.52 12.45 4.60
C ARG A 123 6.36 12.72 5.83
N LEU A 124 6.99 13.88 5.91
CA LEU A 124 7.74 14.32 7.09
C LEU A 124 6.84 14.63 8.30
N ARG A 125 5.55 14.89 8.08
CA ARG A 125 4.56 15.06 9.17
C ARG A 125 4.15 13.75 9.83
N ARG A 126 4.41 12.60 9.19
CA ARG A 126 4.32 11.29 9.83
C ARG A 126 5.73 10.89 10.26
N PRO A 127 6.09 11.01 11.54
CA PRO A 127 7.42 10.67 11.99
C PRO A 127 7.74 9.21 11.68
N PRO A 128 9.02 8.87 11.45
CA PRO A 128 9.42 7.48 11.32
C PRO A 128 8.99 6.73 12.57
N LEU A 129 8.61 5.44 12.38
CA LEU A 129 8.23 4.58 13.50
C LEU A 129 9.33 4.57 14.55
N ASN A 130 9.00 5.04 15.74
CA ASN A 130 9.88 5.05 16.90
C ASN A 130 9.21 4.23 18.02
N PHE A 131 9.80 3.09 18.34
CA PHE A 131 9.23 2.16 19.30
C PHE A 131 9.14 2.75 20.71
N GLU A 132 10.15 3.52 21.12
CA GLU A 132 10.18 4.14 22.45
C GLU A 132 9.05 5.17 22.61
N GLU A 133 8.84 6.04 21.61
CA GLU A 133 7.74 7.00 21.60
C GLU A 133 6.36 6.30 21.60
N MET A 134 6.28 5.11 21.01
CA MET A 134 5.08 4.27 21.00
C MET A 134 4.89 3.47 22.29
N GLY A 135 5.74 3.66 23.30
CA GLY A 135 5.68 2.91 24.57
C GLY A 135 6.14 1.45 24.46
N ILE A 136 6.93 1.13 23.44
CA ILE A 136 7.46 -0.22 23.19
C ILE A 136 8.96 -0.20 23.51
N SER A 137 9.34 -1.02 24.50
CA SER A 137 10.71 -1.03 25.01
C SER A 137 11.61 -1.99 24.24
N LYS A 138 12.91 -1.74 24.32
CA LYS A 138 13.91 -2.70 23.85
C LYS A 138 13.77 -4.02 24.60
N GLY A 139 13.74 -5.13 23.87
CA GLY A 139 13.47 -6.48 24.37
C GLY A 139 12.00 -6.91 24.24
N ASP A 140 11.11 -5.97 23.93
CA ASP A 140 9.70 -6.31 23.68
C ASP A 140 9.55 -7.05 22.35
N HIS A 141 8.45 -7.81 22.23
CA HIS A 141 8.19 -8.63 21.07
C HIS A 141 6.98 -8.12 20.28
N LEU A 142 7.14 -8.10 18.96
CA LEU A 142 6.04 -7.86 18.02
C LEU A 142 5.69 -9.16 17.33
N THR A 143 4.40 -9.38 17.08
CA THR A 143 3.89 -10.60 16.43
C THR A 143 3.18 -10.30 15.13
N MET A 144 3.32 -11.15 14.13
CA MET A 144 2.62 -11.08 12.86
C MET A 144 2.17 -12.48 12.44
N PHE A 145 0.92 -12.61 12.02
CA PHE A 145 0.41 -13.83 11.39
C PHE A 145 0.43 -13.69 9.87
N TYR A 146 1.07 -14.67 9.22
CA TYR A 146 1.12 -14.73 7.76
C TYR A 146 1.22 -16.19 7.30
N GLU A 147 0.36 -16.61 6.34
CA GLU A 147 0.29 -18.00 5.81
C GLU A 147 0.21 -19.06 6.93
N ASP A 148 -0.75 -18.88 7.86
CA ASP A 148 -1.00 -19.76 9.02
C ASP A 148 0.20 -19.94 9.98
N LYS A 149 1.21 -19.07 9.86
CA LYS A 149 2.39 -19.07 10.72
C LYS A 149 2.48 -17.76 11.50
N GLU A 150 2.83 -17.90 12.78
CA GLU A 150 3.19 -16.76 13.62
C GLU A 150 4.67 -16.43 13.49
N TYR A 151 4.96 -15.16 13.24
CA TYR A 151 6.30 -14.60 13.22
C TYR A 151 6.45 -13.67 14.40
N VAL A 152 7.58 -13.77 15.09
CA VAL A 152 7.91 -12.96 16.24
C VAL A 152 9.23 -12.25 15.98
N VAL A 153 9.30 -10.95 16.28
CA VAL A 153 10.53 -10.16 16.24
C VAL A 153 10.73 -9.45 17.58
N GLU A 154 11.97 -9.29 18.00
CA GLU A 154 12.35 -8.57 19.22
C GLU A 154 12.76 -7.14 18.87
N VAL A 155 12.25 -6.16 19.57
CA VAL A 155 12.69 -4.75 19.45
C VAL A 155 14.10 -4.61 20.00
N CYS A 156 15.07 -4.26 19.17
CA CYS A 156 16.48 -4.14 19.58
C CYS A 156 16.99 -2.69 19.60
N ASP A 157 16.29 -1.78 18.92
CA ASP A 157 16.60 -0.36 18.85
C ASP A 157 15.31 0.44 18.63
N ILE A 158 15.34 1.77 18.81
CA ILE A 158 14.16 2.64 18.65
C ILE A 158 13.52 2.56 17.24
N HIS A 159 14.25 2.09 16.24
CA HIS A 159 13.80 1.93 14.85
C HIS A 159 14.01 0.51 14.28
N LYS A 160 14.57 -0.42 15.07
CA LYS A 160 14.99 -1.72 14.58
C LYS A 160 14.44 -2.88 15.40
N VAL A 161 14.26 -3.98 14.72
CA VAL A 161 13.88 -5.26 15.29
C VAL A 161 14.90 -6.34 14.91
N LYS A 162 15.02 -7.36 15.74
CA LYS A 162 15.87 -8.53 15.52
C LYS A 162 15.03 -9.69 15.04
N PHE A 163 15.43 -10.31 13.94
CA PHE A 163 14.80 -11.48 13.35
C PHE A 163 15.87 -12.45 12.84
N ASP A 164 15.80 -13.73 13.19
CA ASP A 164 16.80 -14.76 12.84
C ASP A 164 18.25 -14.35 13.18
N GLY A 165 18.45 -13.59 14.26
CA GLY A 165 19.76 -13.16 14.73
C GLY A 165 20.28 -11.88 14.06
N GLU A 166 19.61 -11.34 13.05
CA GLU A 166 20.00 -10.12 12.32
C GLU A 166 19.06 -8.96 12.63
N GLU A 167 19.58 -7.73 12.50
CA GLU A 167 18.83 -6.49 12.73
C GLU A 167 18.21 -5.96 11.43
N TYR A 168 16.94 -5.60 11.50
CA TYR A 168 16.17 -5.05 10.38
C TYR A 168 15.35 -3.83 10.82
N SER A 169 14.99 -2.96 9.86
CA SER A 169 13.81 -2.12 10.05
C SER A 169 12.56 -2.99 9.98
N LEU A 170 11.47 -2.57 10.64
CA LEU A 170 10.21 -3.32 10.59
C LEU A 170 9.70 -3.51 9.16
N THR A 171 9.92 -2.51 8.28
CA THR A 171 9.60 -2.62 6.85
C THR A 171 10.41 -3.72 6.16
N ALA A 172 11.72 -3.78 6.43
CA ALA A 172 12.60 -4.76 5.77
C ALA A 172 12.26 -6.19 6.18
N VAL A 173 12.05 -6.45 7.48
CA VAL A 173 11.68 -7.79 7.95
C VAL A 173 10.30 -8.20 7.44
N THR A 174 9.34 -7.28 7.38
CA THR A 174 8.01 -7.56 6.83
C THR A 174 8.08 -7.94 5.36
N LYS A 175 8.87 -7.20 4.57
CA LYS A 175 9.11 -7.53 3.15
C LYS A 175 9.77 -8.91 2.98
N LYS A 176 10.78 -9.21 3.80
CA LYS A 176 11.49 -10.49 3.79
C LYS A 176 10.55 -11.66 4.08
N ILE A 177 9.74 -11.57 5.15
CA ILE A 177 8.81 -12.64 5.54
C ILE A 177 7.73 -12.84 4.48
N ARG A 178 7.18 -11.77 3.92
CA ARG A 178 6.08 -11.82 2.97
C ARG A 178 6.52 -11.97 1.52
N ASN A 179 7.82 -11.98 1.27
CA ASN A 179 8.43 -12.05 -0.07
C ASN A 179 7.87 -11.00 -1.04
N ILE A 180 7.79 -9.73 -0.59
CA ILE A 180 7.26 -8.61 -1.36
C ILE A 180 8.31 -7.52 -1.54
N ASN A 181 8.24 -6.81 -2.68
CA ASN A 181 9.23 -5.77 -3.02
C ASN A 181 8.62 -4.37 -3.25
N TYR A 182 7.34 -4.18 -2.94
CA TYR A 182 6.68 -2.89 -3.06
C TYR A 182 6.66 -2.10 -1.74
N ALA A 183 6.37 -0.78 -1.84
CA ALA A 183 6.25 0.08 -0.66
C ALA A 183 5.01 -0.30 0.18
N MET A 184 5.18 -0.43 1.49
CA MET A 184 4.12 -0.82 2.42
C MET A 184 4.32 -0.18 3.78
N GLN A 185 3.22 0.00 4.52
CA GLN A 185 3.26 0.36 5.93
C GLN A 185 3.33 -0.91 6.80
N PRO A 186 4.44 -1.20 7.47
CA PRO A 186 4.62 -2.43 8.22
C PRO A 186 3.68 -2.52 9.45
N THR A 187 3.36 -1.40 10.07
CA THR A 187 2.53 -1.32 11.28
C THR A 187 1.17 -2.03 11.17
N ARG A 188 0.63 -2.17 9.98
CA ARG A 188 -0.64 -2.86 9.73
C ARG A 188 -0.59 -4.38 9.93
N PHE A 189 0.58 -4.97 9.85
CA PHE A 189 0.77 -6.42 9.89
C PHE A 189 1.18 -6.92 11.27
N TRP A 190 1.77 -6.05 12.07
CA TRP A 190 2.30 -6.39 13.38
C TRP A 190 1.35 -6.02 14.50
N ASN A 191 1.42 -6.80 15.57
CA ASN A 191 0.72 -6.55 16.81
C ASN A 191 1.73 -6.44 17.96
N TYR A 192 1.40 -5.64 18.96
CA TYR A 192 2.07 -5.54 20.23
C TYR A 192 1.06 -5.71 21.36
N ASN A 193 1.27 -6.69 22.25
CA ASN A 193 0.36 -7.02 23.34
C ASN A 193 -1.11 -7.17 22.89
N GLY A 194 -1.33 -7.83 21.74
CA GLY A 194 -2.66 -8.09 21.19
C GLY A 194 -3.32 -6.92 20.47
N ARG A 195 -2.70 -5.74 20.45
CA ARG A 195 -3.17 -4.56 19.71
C ARG A 195 -2.45 -4.40 18.40
N LYS A 196 -3.12 -3.87 17.38
CA LYS A 196 -2.48 -3.50 16.10
C LYS A 196 -1.46 -2.40 16.31
N LEU A 197 -0.26 -2.60 15.77
CA LEU A 197 0.80 -1.59 15.85
C LEU A 197 0.42 -0.29 15.12
N SER A 198 -0.45 -0.36 14.10
CA SER A 198 -0.99 0.82 13.43
C SER A 198 -1.87 1.69 14.33
N GLU A 199 -2.65 1.09 15.22
CA GLU A 199 -3.48 1.81 16.18
C GLU A 199 -2.61 2.55 17.20
N ILE A 200 -1.57 1.87 17.73
CA ILE A 200 -0.62 2.45 18.66
C ILE A 200 0.14 3.61 18.00
N TYR A 201 0.55 3.42 16.73
CA TYR A 201 1.21 4.45 15.96
C TYR A 201 0.33 5.68 15.76
N ASP A 202 -0.92 5.47 15.34
CA ASP A 202 -1.87 6.55 15.10
C ASP A 202 -2.20 7.30 16.41
N GLU A 203 -2.33 6.62 17.55
CA GLU A 203 -2.50 7.25 18.87
C GLU A 203 -1.27 8.06 19.30
N THR A 204 -0.06 7.54 19.06
CA THR A 204 1.20 8.22 19.45
C THR A 204 1.42 9.49 18.64
N TYR A 205 1.10 9.45 17.35
CA TYR A 205 1.37 10.54 16.40
C TYR A 205 0.10 11.23 15.89
N SER A 206 -1.06 11.02 16.56
CA SER A 206 -2.24 11.83 16.28
C SER A 206 -1.92 13.29 16.58
N ILE A 207 -1.97 14.12 15.56
CA ILE A 207 -1.91 15.57 15.75
C ILE A 207 -3.21 15.93 16.46
N SER A 208 -3.14 16.32 17.73
CA SER A 208 -4.21 17.08 18.36
C SER A 208 -4.40 18.32 17.51
N GLU A 209 -5.54 18.42 16.83
CA GLU A 209 -6.02 19.69 16.27
C GLU A 209 -6.35 20.59 17.47
N ASP A 210 -5.36 21.39 17.91
CA ASP A 210 -5.57 22.58 18.71
C ASP A 210 -5.68 23.80 17.77
#